data_f6c39be36864cc7fa43a29784676c4a2
#
_entry.id   f6c39be36864cc7fa43a29784676c4a2
#
_cell.length_a   1.000
_cell.length_b   1.000
_cell.length_c   1.000
_cell.angle_alpha   90.00
_cell.angle_beta   90.00
_cell.angle_gamma   90.00
#
_symmetry.space_group_name_H-M   'P 1'
#
loop_
_entity.id
_entity.type
_entity.pdbx_description
1 polymer ?
#
loop_
_entity_poly.entity_id
_entity_poly.type
_entity_poly.pdbx_seq_one_letter_code
_entity_poly.pdbx_strand_id
1 'polypeptide(L)'
;MSLKLLALAGVATAALVAPVGAQVAKPAPVATLVTSVDIPYQQFTLKNGLRVIVHTDRKAPVVAVSVWYDVGSKHEPQGRTGFAHLFEHLMFNGSENAPGDFFAPLKEVGATDFNGTTSFDRTNYFETVPAAALERALFLESDRMGHLTGAITQGVLDEQRGVVQN
;
A
#
# COMPACT_ATOMS: atom_id res chain seq x y z
N MET A 1 63.17 -62.47 -26.32
CA MET A 1 62.12 -61.50 -26.52
C MET A 1 61.70 -60.94 -25.18
N SER A 2 62.21 -59.77 -24.79
CA SER A 2 61.96 -59.17 -23.45
C SER A 2 60.87 -58.10 -23.53
N LEU A 3 59.79 -58.33 -22.83
CA LEU A 3 58.69 -57.37 -22.74
C LEU A 3 59.02 -56.36 -21.62
N LYS A 4 59.19 -55.10 -21.95
CA LYS A 4 59.40 -54.03 -20.97
C LYS A 4 58.04 -53.47 -20.53
N LEU A 5 57.68 -53.62 -19.25
CA LEU A 5 56.55 -52.96 -18.62
C LEU A 5 56.86 -51.48 -18.39
N LEU A 6 56.07 -50.58 -18.99
CA LEU A 6 56.09 -49.15 -18.61
C LEU A 6 55.09 -48.95 -17.49
N ALA A 7 55.55 -48.50 -16.33
CA ALA A 7 54.69 -48.06 -15.22
C ALA A 7 54.39 -46.56 -15.41
N LEU A 8 53.10 -46.25 -15.58
CA LEU A 8 52.62 -44.85 -15.58
C LEU A 8 52.31 -44.42 -14.14
N ALA A 9 53.09 -43.49 -13.59
CA ALA A 9 52.84 -42.86 -12.31
C ALA A 9 51.84 -41.73 -12.50
N GLY A 10 50.61 -41.91 -12.02
CA GLY A 10 49.60 -40.88 -11.99
C GLY A 10 49.78 -39.96 -10.78
N VAL A 11 50.08 -38.69 -11.01
CA VAL A 11 50.11 -37.66 -9.96
C VAL A 11 48.69 -37.18 -9.71
N ALA A 12 48.10 -37.56 -8.59
CA ALA A 12 46.82 -37.02 -8.10
C ALA A 12 47.05 -35.66 -7.43
N THR A 13 46.71 -34.55 -8.10
CA THR A 13 46.62 -33.23 -7.48
C THR A 13 45.35 -33.11 -6.69
N ALA A 14 45.44 -33.19 -5.33
CA ALA A 14 44.32 -32.86 -4.46
C ALA A 14 44.17 -31.34 -4.37
N ALA A 15 43.14 -30.80 -4.98
CA ALA A 15 42.77 -29.40 -4.81
C ALA A 15 42.15 -29.21 -3.41
N LEU A 16 42.86 -28.51 -2.52
CA LEU A 16 42.33 -28.04 -1.25
C LEU A 16 41.30 -26.93 -1.52
N VAL A 17 40.02 -27.27 -1.50
CA VAL A 17 38.95 -26.29 -1.46
C VAL A 17 38.86 -25.77 -0.04
N ALA A 18 39.36 -24.55 0.19
CA ALA A 18 39.17 -23.85 1.47
C ALA A 18 37.67 -23.51 1.61
N PRO A 19 37.04 -23.74 2.77
CA PRO A 19 35.67 -23.32 2.99
C PRO A 19 35.62 -21.80 2.93
N VAL A 20 34.89 -21.25 1.98
CA VAL A 20 34.49 -19.83 1.96
C VAL A 20 33.53 -19.66 3.13
N GLY A 21 34.07 -19.22 4.29
CA GLY A 21 33.26 -18.85 5.44
C GLY A 21 32.33 -17.70 5.03
N ALA A 22 31.05 -17.98 4.96
CA ALA A 22 30.06 -16.93 4.79
C ALA A 22 30.19 -15.97 5.97
N GLN A 23 30.75 -14.78 5.75
CA GLN A 23 30.75 -13.72 6.74
C GLN A 23 29.29 -13.30 6.94
N VAL A 24 28.71 -13.70 8.08
CA VAL A 24 27.44 -13.17 8.53
C VAL A 24 27.65 -11.68 8.81
N ALA A 25 27.07 -10.84 7.94
CA ALA A 25 27.15 -9.40 8.13
C ALA A 25 26.56 -9.05 9.50
N LYS A 26 27.34 -8.36 10.34
CA LYS A 26 26.88 -7.90 11.65
C LYS A 26 25.73 -6.90 11.42
N PRO A 27 24.55 -7.09 12.03
CA PRO A 27 23.45 -6.14 11.91
C PRO A 27 23.89 -4.73 12.30
N ALA A 28 23.58 -3.74 11.47
CA ALA A 28 23.83 -2.35 11.79
C ALA A 28 22.96 -1.92 13.00
N PRO A 29 23.46 -1.10 13.92
CA PRO A 29 22.65 -0.57 15.00
C PRO A 29 21.45 0.20 14.43
N VAL A 30 20.25 0.02 15.01
CA VAL A 30 19.02 0.69 14.58
C VAL A 30 19.19 2.21 14.51
N ALA A 31 19.89 2.81 15.48
CA ALA A 31 20.18 4.24 15.48
C ALA A 31 20.96 4.70 14.23
N THR A 32 21.88 3.88 13.72
CA THR A 32 22.62 4.20 12.49
C THR A 32 21.75 4.08 11.25
N LEU A 33 20.81 3.14 11.23
CA LEU A 33 19.84 2.99 10.14
C LEU A 33 18.86 4.17 10.10
N VAL A 34 18.36 4.61 11.26
CA VAL A 34 17.44 5.76 11.37
C VAL A 34 18.11 7.06 10.90
N THR A 35 19.39 7.28 11.20
CA THR A 35 20.13 8.46 10.75
C THR A 35 20.53 8.42 9.28
N SER A 36 20.50 7.24 8.64
CA SER A 36 20.87 7.08 7.23
C SER A 36 19.68 7.19 6.26
N VAL A 37 18.44 7.16 6.78
CA VAL A 37 17.23 7.27 5.96
C VAL A 37 16.66 8.68 6.10
N ASP A 38 16.91 9.50 5.10
CA ASP A 38 16.29 10.82 4.94
C ASP A 38 15.28 10.77 3.80
N ILE A 39 13.99 10.93 4.14
CA ILE A 39 12.90 10.99 3.16
C ILE A 39 12.38 12.44 3.17
N PRO A 40 12.85 13.29 2.25
CA PRO A 40 12.40 14.67 2.20
C PRO A 40 10.92 14.73 1.83
N TYR A 41 10.15 15.51 2.57
CA TYR A 41 8.73 15.74 2.30
C TYR A 41 8.34 17.19 2.55
N GLN A 42 7.25 17.60 1.96
CA GLN A 42 6.59 18.87 2.24
C GLN A 42 5.30 18.59 3.01
N GLN A 43 5.00 19.44 4.00
CA GLN A 43 3.75 19.37 4.75
C GLN A 43 3.10 20.75 4.78
N PHE A 44 1.78 20.78 4.53
CA PHE A 44 0.98 22.00 4.65
C PHE A 44 -0.46 21.65 5.04
N THR A 45 -1.22 22.66 5.47
CA THR A 45 -2.62 22.50 5.84
C THR A 45 -3.47 23.37 4.94
N LEU A 46 -4.53 22.80 4.37
CA LEU A 46 -5.51 23.51 3.56
C LEU A 46 -6.41 24.38 4.46
N LYS A 47 -7.13 25.33 3.86
CA LYS A 47 -8.03 26.24 4.60
C LYS A 47 -9.13 25.52 5.37
N ASN A 48 -9.55 24.34 4.92
CA ASN A 48 -10.55 23.50 5.58
C ASN A 48 -9.97 22.62 6.71
N GLY A 49 -8.67 22.73 7.01
CA GLY A 49 -7.99 21.97 8.05
C GLY A 49 -7.37 20.65 7.57
N LEU A 50 -7.56 20.24 6.32
CA LEU A 50 -6.94 19.03 5.78
C LEU A 50 -5.41 19.20 5.75
N ARG A 51 -4.72 18.27 6.44
CA ARG A 51 -3.25 18.18 6.43
C ARG A 51 -2.80 17.37 5.24
N VAL A 52 -1.88 17.91 4.47
CA VAL A 52 -1.32 17.28 3.26
C VAL A 52 0.17 17.07 3.45
N ILE A 53 0.63 15.87 3.12
CA ILE A 53 2.05 15.51 3.10
C ILE A 53 2.39 15.05 1.68
N VAL A 54 3.44 15.63 1.11
CA VAL A 54 3.90 15.32 -0.24
C VAL A 54 5.37 14.92 -0.20
N HIS A 55 5.67 13.71 -0.63
CA HIS A 55 7.02 13.24 -0.94
C HIS A 55 7.16 13.10 -2.45
N THR A 56 8.23 13.67 -3.01
CA THR A 56 8.49 13.62 -4.46
C THR A 56 9.62 12.65 -4.76
N ASP A 57 9.29 11.53 -5.43
CA ASP A 57 10.24 10.63 -6.07
C ASP A 57 9.90 10.53 -7.58
N ARG A 58 10.84 10.90 -8.45
CA ARG A 58 10.62 10.96 -9.90
C ARG A 58 11.17 9.75 -10.65
N LYS A 59 11.43 8.65 -9.97
CA LYS A 59 11.96 7.42 -10.58
C LYS A 59 10.94 6.70 -11.47
N ALA A 60 9.65 6.88 -11.19
CA ALA A 60 8.56 6.29 -11.97
C ALA A 60 7.47 7.33 -12.26
N PRO A 61 6.75 7.26 -13.38
CA PRO A 61 5.69 8.20 -13.74
C PRO A 61 4.34 7.83 -13.07
N VAL A 62 4.37 7.53 -11.79
CA VAL A 62 3.20 7.15 -10.97
C VAL A 62 3.11 8.02 -9.73
N VAL A 63 1.91 8.13 -9.17
CA VAL A 63 1.66 8.80 -7.89
C VAL A 63 0.82 7.88 -7.02
N ALA A 64 1.26 7.66 -5.79
CA ALA A 64 0.44 7.06 -4.75
C ALA A 64 -0.33 8.16 -4.02
N VAL A 65 -1.64 8.02 -3.94
CA VAL A 65 -2.52 8.87 -3.14
C VAL A 65 -3.00 8.04 -1.96
N SER A 66 -2.99 8.61 -0.76
CA SER A 66 -3.52 7.93 0.43
C SER A 66 -4.22 8.92 1.34
N VAL A 67 -5.48 8.67 1.63
CA VAL A 67 -6.31 9.49 2.52
C VAL A 67 -6.53 8.75 3.83
N TRP A 68 -6.26 9.42 4.95
CA TRP A 68 -6.35 8.86 6.28
C TRP A 68 -7.39 9.59 7.12
N TYR A 69 -8.32 8.83 7.66
CA TYR A 69 -9.33 9.29 8.60
C TYR A 69 -8.95 8.81 10.01
N ASP A 70 -8.88 9.72 10.98
CA ASP A 70 -8.66 9.41 12.41
C ASP A 70 -9.96 8.90 13.03
N VAL A 71 -10.53 7.86 12.40
CA VAL A 71 -11.76 7.18 12.84
C VAL A 71 -11.59 5.69 12.60
N GLY A 72 -11.81 4.90 13.64
CA GLY A 72 -11.75 3.44 13.61
C GLY A 72 -12.66 2.82 14.66
N SER A 73 -12.54 1.51 14.87
CA SER A 73 -13.45 0.76 15.73
C SER A 73 -13.50 1.23 17.18
N LYS A 74 -12.46 1.88 17.71
CA LYS A 74 -12.47 2.48 19.06
C LYS A 74 -13.49 3.61 19.24
N HIS A 75 -13.92 4.23 18.14
CA HIS A 75 -14.87 5.33 18.15
C HIS A 75 -16.34 4.87 18.01
N GLU A 76 -16.55 3.57 17.85
CA GLU A 76 -17.89 3.01 17.68
C GLU A 76 -18.71 3.17 18.97
N PRO A 77 -19.98 3.61 18.89
CA PRO A 77 -20.88 3.62 20.03
C PRO A 77 -21.11 2.18 20.53
N GLN A 78 -21.36 2.04 21.84
CA GLN A 78 -21.68 0.75 22.42
C GLN A 78 -22.88 0.10 21.71
N GLY A 79 -22.74 -1.16 21.34
CA GLY A 79 -23.75 -1.92 20.59
C GLY A 79 -23.78 -1.65 19.07
N ARG A 80 -22.80 -0.92 18.56
CA ARG A 80 -22.65 -0.61 17.12
C ARG A 80 -21.32 -1.15 16.55
N THR A 81 -20.88 -2.30 17.02
CA THR A 81 -19.65 -2.95 16.54
C THR A 81 -19.73 -3.24 15.05
N GLY A 82 -18.64 -2.92 14.32
CA GLY A 82 -18.55 -3.07 12.87
C GLY A 82 -18.97 -1.83 12.08
N PHE A 83 -19.38 -0.74 12.76
CA PHE A 83 -19.85 0.46 12.09
C PHE A 83 -18.75 1.17 11.30
N ALA A 84 -17.53 1.23 11.82
CA ALA A 84 -16.38 1.80 11.09
C ALA A 84 -16.06 1.00 9.82
N HIS A 85 -16.08 -0.32 9.90
CA HIS A 85 -15.88 -1.21 8.76
C HIS A 85 -17.02 -1.10 7.73
N LEU A 86 -18.27 -0.96 8.18
CA LEU A 86 -19.40 -0.69 7.28
C LEU A 86 -19.20 0.62 6.52
N PHE A 87 -18.73 1.68 7.17
CA PHE A 87 -18.41 2.94 6.50
C PHE A 87 -17.29 2.79 5.48
N GLU A 88 -16.26 1.98 5.76
CA GLU A 88 -15.24 1.65 4.77
C GLU A 88 -15.88 1.08 3.50
N HIS A 89 -16.77 0.10 3.64
CA HIS A 89 -17.47 -0.50 2.50
C HIS A 89 -18.39 0.48 1.78
N LEU A 90 -19.12 1.34 2.51
CA LEU A 90 -19.96 2.37 1.89
C LEU A 90 -19.15 3.35 1.04
N MET A 91 -17.92 3.66 1.45
CA MET A 91 -17.04 4.54 0.70
C MET A 91 -16.44 3.92 -0.56
N PHE A 92 -16.60 2.64 -0.81
CA PHE A 92 -16.30 1.99 -2.10
C PHE A 92 -17.44 2.11 -3.12
N ASN A 93 -18.61 2.49 -2.68
CA ASN A 93 -19.70 2.89 -3.57
C ASN A 93 -19.46 4.32 -4.04
N GLY A 94 -20.21 4.75 -5.04
CA GLY A 94 -20.02 6.10 -5.58
C GLY A 94 -20.39 7.21 -4.61
N SER A 95 -20.12 8.41 -5.05
CA SER A 95 -20.49 9.68 -4.44
C SER A 95 -21.45 10.46 -5.35
N GLU A 96 -21.96 11.61 -4.91
CA GLU A 96 -22.98 12.38 -5.64
C GLU A 96 -22.57 12.73 -7.07
N ASN A 97 -21.29 13.09 -7.29
CA ASN A 97 -20.78 13.50 -8.61
C ASN A 97 -19.99 12.38 -9.33
N ALA A 98 -19.75 11.26 -8.65
CA ALA A 98 -19.11 10.06 -9.19
C ALA A 98 -19.91 8.80 -8.78
N PRO A 99 -21.13 8.59 -9.33
CA PRO A 99 -21.99 7.47 -8.95
C PRO A 99 -21.43 6.12 -9.43
N GLY A 100 -21.75 5.05 -8.70
CA GLY A 100 -21.39 3.67 -9.04
C GLY A 100 -20.19 3.14 -8.26
N ASP A 101 -19.43 2.22 -8.84
CA ASP A 101 -18.22 1.65 -8.21
C ASP A 101 -17.08 2.68 -8.21
N PHE A 102 -16.58 3.02 -7.01
CA PHE A 102 -15.46 3.96 -6.84
C PHE A 102 -14.20 3.52 -7.59
N PHE A 103 -13.97 2.22 -7.71
CA PHE A 103 -12.79 1.69 -8.38
C PHE A 103 -12.89 1.68 -9.91
N ALA A 104 -14.09 1.73 -10.48
CA ALA A 104 -14.25 1.68 -11.93
C ALA A 104 -13.51 2.81 -12.65
N PRO A 105 -13.70 4.10 -12.32
CA PRO A 105 -12.98 5.20 -12.96
C PRO A 105 -11.46 5.21 -12.68
N LEU A 106 -11.02 4.59 -11.59
CA LEU A 106 -9.59 4.40 -11.31
C LEU A 106 -8.98 3.32 -12.21
N LYS A 107 -9.68 2.19 -12.41
CA LYS A 107 -9.24 1.12 -13.32
C LYS A 107 -9.13 1.61 -14.76
N GLU A 108 -10.07 2.45 -15.21
CA GLU A 108 -10.05 3.05 -16.55
C GLU A 108 -8.78 3.85 -16.85
N VAL A 109 -8.19 4.48 -15.85
CA VAL A 109 -6.94 5.25 -16.00
C VAL A 109 -5.69 4.46 -15.66
N GLY A 110 -5.82 3.16 -15.40
CA GLY A 110 -4.68 2.27 -15.12
C GLY A 110 -4.18 2.34 -13.68
N ALA A 111 -5.05 2.64 -12.72
CA ALA A 111 -4.71 2.58 -11.31
C ALA A 111 -4.35 1.15 -10.88
N THR A 112 -3.43 1.06 -9.93
CA THR A 112 -3.01 -0.17 -9.25
C THR A 112 -3.04 0.03 -7.75
N ASP A 113 -2.92 -1.05 -6.99
CA ASP A 113 -2.78 -1.05 -5.53
C ASP A 113 -3.88 -0.25 -4.80
N PHE A 114 -5.08 -0.21 -5.35
CA PHE A 114 -6.19 0.51 -4.74
C PHE A 114 -6.96 -0.37 -3.75
N ASN A 115 -7.21 0.16 -2.55
CA ASN A 115 -7.98 -0.50 -1.49
C ASN A 115 -8.36 0.49 -0.38
N GLY A 116 -9.07 -0.01 0.62
CA GLY A 116 -9.27 0.61 1.92
C GLY A 116 -8.95 -0.36 3.05
N THR A 117 -8.71 0.16 4.23
CA THR A 117 -8.54 -0.65 5.45
C THR A 117 -9.07 0.08 6.66
N THR A 118 -9.75 -0.64 7.54
CA THR A 118 -10.21 -0.15 8.85
C THR A 118 -9.44 -0.85 9.96
N SER A 119 -8.99 -0.07 10.95
CA SER A 119 -8.29 -0.54 12.13
C SER A 119 -8.97 -0.02 13.39
N PHE A 120 -8.34 -0.24 14.54
CA PHE A 120 -8.84 0.23 15.83
C PHE A 120 -8.97 1.75 15.90
N ASP A 121 -8.02 2.50 15.34
CA ASP A 121 -7.90 3.95 15.47
C ASP A 121 -8.01 4.73 14.17
N ARG A 122 -8.04 4.05 13.00
CA ARG A 122 -8.01 4.69 11.69
C ARG A 122 -8.83 3.93 10.66
N THR A 123 -9.24 4.65 9.62
CA THR A 123 -9.65 4.11 8.32
C THR A 123 -8.85 4.85 7.26
N ASN A 124 -8.29 4.14 6.27
CA ASN A 124 -7.59 4.79 5.17
C ASN A 124 -7.94 4.16 3.84
N TYR A 125 -7.80 4.95 2.79
CA TYR A 125 -7.96 4.56 1.39
C TYR A 125 -6.70 4.94 0.65
N PHE A 126 -6.36 4.15 -0.36
CA PHE A 126 -5.15 4.40 -1.15
C PHE A 126 -5.30 3.83 -2.56
N GLU A 127 -4.63 4.46 -3.49
CA GLU A 127 -4.47 4.03 -4.87
C GLU A 127 -3.14 4.51 -5.44
N THR A 128 -2.61 3.78 -6.39
CA THR A 128 -1.48 4.21 -7.23
C THR A 128 -1.98 4.44 -8.64
N VAL A 129 -1.78 5.65 -9.16
CA VAL A 129 -2.24 6.06 -10.48
C VAL A 129 -1.07 6.53 -11.34
N PRO A 130 -1.14 6.43 -12.68
CA PRO A 130 -0.25 7.17 -13.56
C PRO A 130 -0.27 8.67 -13.23
N ALA A 131 0.87 9.35 -13.29
CA ALA A 131 0.98 10.76 -12.91
C ALA A 131 -0.01 11.69 -13.65
N ALA A 132 -0.36 11.35 -14.90
CA ALA A 132 -1.36 12.07 -15.69
C ALA A 132 -2.79 11.92 -15.16
N ALA A 133 -3.06 10.92 -14.31
CA ALA A 133 -4.38 10.66 -13.73
C ALA A 133 -4.53 11.20 -12.29
N LEU A 134 -3.53 11.93 -11.77
CA LEU A 134 -3.56 12.46 -10.40
C LEU A 134 -4.79 13.32 -10.13
N GLU A 135 -5.18 14.20 -11.05
CA GLU A 135 -6.35 15.06 -10.88
C GLU A 135 -7.65 14.25 -10.74
N ARG A 136 -7.78 13.15 -11.48
CA ARG A 136 -8.92 12.24 -11.36
C ARG A 136 -8.96 11.55 -9.99
N ALA A 137 -7.83 11.05 -9.51
CA ALA A 137 -7.75 10.44 -8.18
C ALA A 137 -8.11 11.44 -7.08
N LEU A 138 -7.55 12.65 -7.12
CA LEU A 138 -7.88 13.71 -6.16
C LEU A 138 -9.33 14.16 -6.24
N PHE A 139 -9.93 14.20 -7.44
CA PHE A 139 -11.36 14.49 -7.60
C PHE A 139 -12.21 13.42 -6.89
N LEU A 140 -11.97 12.13 -7.17
CA LEU A 140 -12.72 11.03 -6.58
C LEU A 140 -12.60 11.00 -5.05
N GLU A 141 -11.38 11.19 -4.52
CA GLU A 141 -11.14 11.24 -3.09
C GLU A 141 -11.85 12.45 -2.43
N SER A 142 -11.81 13.62 -3.04
CA SER A 142 -12.47 14.81 -2.52
C SER A 142 -13.99 14.70 -2.59
N ASP A 143 -14.52 14.09 -3.64
CA ASP A 143 -15.98 13.92 -3.83
C ASP A 143 -16.54 12.94 -2.81
N ARG A 144 -15.93 11.77 -2.62
CA ARG A 144 -16.39 10.87 -1.56
C ARG A 144 -16.20 11.44 -0.15
N MET A 145 -15.22 12.30 0.07
CA MET A 145 -15.02 12.96 1.37
C MET A 145 -16.13 13.98 1.67
N GLY A 146 -16.58 14.73 0.67
CA GLY A 146 -17.55 15.80 0.83
C GLY A 146 -18.99 15.44 0.46
N HIS A 147 -19.18 14.46 -0.41
CA HIS A 147 -20.45 14.18 -1.11
C HIS A 147 -20.87 12.69 -1.07
N LEU A 148 -20.41 11.94 -0.06
CA LEU A 148 -20.76 10.53 0.08
C LEU A 148 -22.21 10.32 0.50
N THR A 149 -22.68 11.06 1.51
CA THR A 149 -23.93 10.73 2.20
C THR A 149 -25.17 10.88 1.33
N GLY A 150 -25.15 11.80 0.38
CA GLY A 150 -26.25 11.97 -0.57
C GLY A 150 -26.38 10.84 -1.60
N ALA A 151 -25.31 10.09 -1.83
CA ALA A 151 -25.29 8.94 -2.74
C ALA A 151 -25.68 7.62 -2.06
N ILE A 152 -25.70 7.52 -0.74
CA ILE A 152 -26.04 6.30 -0.01
C ILE A 152 -27.55 6.11 -0.01
N THR A 153 -28.03 5.16 -0.82
CA THR A 153 -29.43 4.71 -0.81
C THR A 153 -29.66 3.61 0.23
N GLN A 154 -30.92 3.34 0.57
CA GLN A 154 -31.28 2.22 1.44
C GLN A 154 -30.79 0.88 0.85
N GLY A 155 -30.87 0.70 -0.47
CA GLY A 155 -30.38 -0.51 -1.14
C GLY A 155 -28.88 -0.72 -0.95
N VAL A 156 -28.07 0.32 -1.18
CA VAL A 156 -26.61 0.28 -0.95
C VAL A 156 -26.30 -0.03 0.52
N LEU A 157 -27.01 0.60 1.44
CA LEU A 157 -26.80 0.35 2.88
C LEU A 157 -27.11 -1.11 3.24
N ASP A 158 -28.21 -1.67 2.76
CA ASP A 158 -28.62 -3.04 3.08
C ASP A 158 -27.67 -4.06 2.45
N GLU A 159 -27.21 -3.83 1.23
CA GLU A 159 -26.20 -4.64 0.56
C GLU A 159 -24.89 -4.67 1.35
N GLN A 160 -24.34 -3.51 1.69
CA GLN A 160 -23.05 -3.44 2.40
C GLN A 160 -23.14 -3.97 3.82
N ARG A 161 -24.27 -3.82 4.50
CA ARG A 161 -24.52 -4.49 5.79
C ARG A 161 -24.47 -6.01 5.64
N GLY A 162 -25.05 -6.57 4.59
CA GLY A 162 -25.01 -7.99 4.29
C GLY A 162 -23.57 -8.49 4.06
N VAL A 163 -22.73 -7.70 3.39
CA VAL A 163 -21.31 -8.03 3.15
C VAL A 163 -20.50 -8.04 4.44
N VAL A 164 -20.70 -7.05 5.31
CA VAL A 164 -19.92 -6.91 6.57
C VAL A 164 -20.36 -7.90 7.65
N GLN A 165 -21.59 -8.43 7.59
CA GLN A 165 -22.12 -9.38 8.56
C GLN A 165 -21.79 -10.84 8.23
N ASN A 166 -21.31 -11.16 7.04
CA ASN A 166 -20.88 -12.50 6.63
C ASN A 166 -19.39 -12.72 6.88
#